data_aaad57c0d6805a649168b5dbd2d30162
#
_entry.id   aaad57c0d6805a649168b5dbd2d30162
#
_cell.length_a   1.000
_cell.length_b   1.000
_cell.length_c   1.000
_cell.angle_alpha   90.00
_cell.angle_beta   90.00
_cell.angle_gamma   90.00
#
_symmetry.space_group_name_H-M   'P 1'
#
loop_
_entity.id
_entity.type
_entity.pdbx_description
1 polymer ?
#
loop_
_entity_poly.entity_id
_entity_poly.type
_entity_poly.pdbx_seq_one_letter_code
_entity_poly.pdbx_strand_id
1 'polypeptide(L)'
;MAAEWKKTACYNCGVCCGLEVQIENNQIVNVRPDKESMRSIGGYCCRKGRALKYFQHNKNRLDYPLKRVGDKFVRISWKQALQEIGEKVKEIKAKYSPKAFGVYGVGLAVDQVPMFPLQDFRKLLGSQWAFNPLSVEFVSPWWAGGKILGRQFPPIEGDAFGSEVFICWGANTYVSHNVGNARLAIK
;
A
#
# COMPACT_ATOMS: atom_id res chain seq x y z
N MET A 1 5.39 -13.53 -28.34
CA MET A 1 5.51 -12.09 -28.64
C MET A 1 6.84 -11.61 -28.06
N ALA A 2 7.54 -10.70 -28.74
CA ALA A 2 8.81 -10.16 -28.24
C ALA A 2 8.60 -9.48 -26.89
N ALA A 3 9.60 -9.57 -26.01
CA ALA A 3 9.58 -8.94 -24.71
C ALA A 3 9.51 -7.42 -24.85
N GLU A 4 8.47 -6.81 -24.29
CA GLU A 4 8.25 -5.36 -24.35
C GLU A 4 8.47 -4.74 -22.97
N TRP A 5 9.21 -3.62 -22.90
CA TRP A 5 9.37 -2.82 -21.71
C TRP A 5 8.25 -1.76 -21.62
N LYS A 6 7.54 -1.73 -20.49
CA LYS A 6 6.48 -0.74 -20.22
C LYS A 6 6.76 0.02 -18.94
N LYS A 7 6.53 1.34 -18.98
CA LYS A 7 6.63 2.19 -17.80
C LYS A 7 5.43 2.00 -16.88
N THR A 8 5.67 1.96 -15.60
CA THR A 8 4.66 1.83 -14.54
C THR A 8 5.16 2.45 -13.24
N ALA A 9 4.35 2.39 -12.20
CA ALA A 9 4.72 2.81 -10.86
C ALA A 9 4.66 1.65 -9.87
N CYS A 10 5.54 1.67 -8.89
CA CYS A 10 5.50 0.74 -7.76
C CYS A 10 4.34 1.12 -6.83
N TYR A 11 3.51 0.14 -6.48
CA TYR A 11 2.37 0.34 -5.59
C TYR A 11 2.60 -0.13 -4.14
N ASN A 12 3.83 -0.59 -3.81
CA ASN A 12 4.11 -1.21 -2.51
C ASN A 12 4.35 -0.22 -1.36
N CYS A 13 4.40 1.08 -1.62
CA CYS A 13 4.45 2.12 -0.60
C CYS A 13 4.14 3.51 -1.19
N GLY A 14 3.94 4.51 -0.34
CA GLY A 14 3.57 5.87 -0.74
C GLY A 14 4.60 6.64 -1.57
N VAL A 15 5.83 6.13 -1.69
CA VAL A 15 6.85 6.72 -2.57
C VAL A 15 6.50 6.55 -4.05
N CYS A 16 5.79 5.46 -4.41
CA CYS A 16 5.35 5.20 -5.78
C CYS A 16 6.48 5.32 -6.83
N CYS A 17 7.64 4.71 -6.55
CA CYS A 17 8.79 4.77 -7.47
C CYS A 17 8.40 4.40 -8.90
N GLY A 18 8.89 5.13 -9.89
CA GLY A 18 8.75 4.78 -11.30
C GLY A 18 9.53 3.51 -11.62
N LEU A 19 8.90 2.62 -12.34
CA LEU A 19 9.46 1.34 -12.76
C LEU A 19 9.29 1.14 -14.25
N GLU A 20 10.18 0.35 -14.82
CA GLU A 20 9.98 -0.29 -16.11
C GLU A 20 9.84 -1.79 -15.89
N VAL A 21 8.81 -2.37 -16.47
CA VAL A 21 8.55 -3.81 -16.42
C VAL A 21 8.67 -4.42 -17.81
N GLN A 22 9.35 -5.53 -17.90
CA GLN A 22 9.42 -6.31 -19.12
C GLN A 22 8.32 -7.36 -19.11
N ILE A 23 7.49 -7.40 -20.15
CA ILE A 23 6.32 -8.26 -20.22
C ILE A 23 6.49 -9.27 -21.37
N GLU A 24 6.31 -10.54 -21.04
CA GLU A 24 6.25 -11.64 -21.98
C GLU A 24 5.02 -12.50 -21.65
N ASN A 25 4.21 -12.83 -22.65
CA ASN A 25 3.02 -13.68 -22.48
C ASN A 25 2.13 -13.26 -21.30
N ASN A 26 1.90 -11.94 -21.16
CA ASN A 26 1.13 -11.33 -20.07
C ASN A 26 1.73 -11.54 -18.67
N GLN A 27 3.02 -11.81 -18.57
CA GLN A 27 3.73 -11.95 -17.31
C GLN A 27 4.88 -10.96 -17.20
N ILE A 28 5.09 -10.42 -16.02
CA ILE A 28 6.25 -9.59 -15.72
C ILE A 28 7.45 -10.51 -15.52
N VAL A 29 8.39 -10.47 -16.47
CA VAL A 29 9.61 -11.29 -16.43
C VAL A 29 10.79 -10.53 -15.83
N ASN A 30 10.83 -9.20 -15.98
CA ASN A 30 11.87 -8.36 -15.39
C ASN A 30 11.29 -7.04 -14.85
N VAL A 31 12.00 -6.45 -13.88
CA VAL A 31 11.66 -5.15 -13.28
C VAL A 31 12.94 -4.35 -13.07
N ARG A 32 12.96 -3.10 -13.50
CA ARG A 32 14.02 -2.14 -13.22
C ARG A 32 13.45 -0.77 -12.85
N PRO A 33 14.20 0.11 -12.15
CA PRO A 33 13.75 1.47 -11.93
C PRO A 33 13.72 2.26 -13.25
N ASP A 34 12.67 3.06 -13.42
CA ASP A 34 12.61 4.05 -14.49
C ASP A 34 13.53 5.24 -14.13
N LYS A 35 14.64 5.39 -14.84
CA LYS A 35 15.63 6.44 -14.59
C LYS A 35 15.13 7.86 -14.91
N GLU A 36 14.12 7.97 -15.75
CA GLU A 36 13.52 9.25 -16.15
C GLU A 36 12.41 9.71 -15.18
N SER A 37 11.94 8.82 -14.33
CA SER A 37 10.88 9.12 -13.36
C SER A 37 11.42 10.01 -12.23
N MET A 38 10.76 11.13 -11.98
CA MET A 38 11.06 11.98 -10.83
C MET A 38 10.91 11.25 -9.47
N ARG A 39 10.14 10.15 -9.42
CA ARG A 39 9.97 9.33 -8.24
C ARG A 39 10.99 8.21 -8.11
N SER A 40 11.86 8.05 -9.08
CA SER A 40 13.00 7.11 -9.07
C SER A 40 14.30 7.84 -9.27
N ILE A 41 14.47 8.96 -8.57
CA ILE A 41 15.64 9.84 -8.70
C ILE A 41 16.92 9.01 -8.60
N GLY A 42 17.84 9.24 -9.57
CA GLY A 42 19.07 8.47 -9.69
C GLY A 42 18.87 7.03 -10.13
N GLY A 43 17.68 6.66 -10.66
CA GLY A 43 17.40 5.31 -11.14
C GLY A 43 17.33 4.28 -10.02
N TYR A 44 16.78 4.64 -8.88
CA TYR A 44 16.65 3.73 -7.75
C TYR A 44 15.19 3.34 -7.46
N CYS A 45 15.00 2.07 -7.18
CA CYS A 45 13.86 1.56 -6.42
C CYS A 45 14.34 0.55 -5.38
N CYS A 46 13.65 0.48 -4.25
CA CYS A 46 14.00 -0.45 -3.18
C CYS A 46 13.66 -1.92 -3.53
N ARG A 47 14.00 -2.84 -2.65
CA ARG A 47 13.74 -4.28 -2.85
C ARG A 47 12.27 -4.61 -3.09
N LYS A 48 11.33 -3.87 -2.51
CA LYS A 48 9.88 -4.09 -2.73
C LYS A 48 9.50 -3.92 -4.20
N GLY A 49 9.95 -2.82 -4.83
CA GLY A 49 9.71 -2.60 -6.26
C GLY A 49 10.38 -3.65 -7.15
N ARG A 50 11.63 -4.01 -6.84
CA ARG A 50 12.36 -5.04 -7.60
C ARG A 50 11.74 -6.43 -7.49
N ALA A 51 11.07 -6.72 -6.39
CA ALA A 51 10.38 -8.00 -6.17
C ALA A 51 8.98 -8.07 -6.80
N LEU A 52 8.53 -7.03 -7.52
CA LEU A 52 7.16 -6.93 -8.05
C LEU A 52 6.75 -8.15 -8.87
N LYS A 53 7.65 -8.70 -9.71
CA LYS A 53 7.35 -9.89 -10.51
C LYS A 53 7.01 -11.11 -9.64
N TYR A 54 7.73 -11.31 -8.54
CA TYR A 54 7.48 -12.44 -7.62
C TYR A 54 6.18 -12.23 -6.85
N PHE A 55 5.87 -10.99 -6.49
CA PHE A 55 4.64 -10.66 -5.80
C PHE A 55 3.43 -10.84 -6.73
N GLN A 56 3.52 -10.33 -7.95
CA GLN A 56 2.41 -10.36 -8.91
C GLN A 56 2.08 -11.76 -9.40
N HIS A 57 3.10 -12.59 -9.64
CA HIS A 57 2.95 -13.91 -10.23
C HIS A 57 3.23 -15.05 -9.25
N ASN A 58 3.04 -14.81 -7.96
CA ASN A 58 3.21 -15.85 -6.95
C ASN A 58 2.14 -16.93 -7.12
N LYS A 59 2.56 -18.19 -7.16
CA LYS A 59 1.66 -19.35 -7.30
C LYS A 59 0.62 -19.48 -6.16
N ASN A 60 0.89 -18.85 -5.01
CA ASN A 60 -0.02 -18.86 -3.87
C ASN A 60 -0.94 -17.63 -3.86
N ARG A 61 -0.93 -16.81 -4.93
CA ARG A 61 -1.82 -15.67 -5.04
C ARG A 61 -3.25 -16.14 -5.22
N LEU A 62 -4.19 -15.50 -4.51
CA LEU A 62 -5.61 -15.82 -4.62
C LEU A 62 -6.19 -15.23 -5.91
N ASP A 63 -6.78 -16.08 -6.76
CA ASP A 63 -7.41 -15.68 -8.01
C ASP A 63 -8.95 -15.66 -7.92
N TYR A 64 -9.50 -16.21 -6.84
CA TYR A 64 -10.94 -16.33 -6.63
C TYR A 64 -11.28 -16.39 -5.13
N PRO A 65 -12.56 -16.12 -4.76
CA PRO A 65 -12.99 -16.20 -3.39
C PRO A 65 -12.88 -17.63 -2.85
N LEU A 66 -12.44 -17.71 -1.61
CA LEU A 66 -12.37 -18.97 -0.87
C LEU A 66 -13.28 -18.88 0.37
N LYS A 67 -14.05 -19.94 0.59
CA LYS A 67 -14.86 -20.11 1.80
C LYS A 67 -14.26 -21.21 2.68
N ARG A 68 -14.13 -20.93 3.96
CA ARG A 68 -13.71 -21.96 4.93
C ARG A 68 -14.85 -22.91 5.22
N VAL A 69 -14.61 -24.20 5.04
CA VAL A 69 -15.53 -25.28 5.38
C VAL A 69 -14.78 -26.28 6.24
N GLY A 70 -15.02 -26.28 7.55
CA GLY A 70 -14.19 -27.00 8.52
C GLY A 70 -12.75 -26.46 8.50
N ASP A 71 -11.80 -27.34 8.26
CA ASP A 71 -10.37 -27.02 8.20
C ASP A 71 -9.84 -26.73 6.79
N LYS A 72 -10.72 -26.74 5.79
CA LYS A 72 -10.31 -26.52 4.39
C LYS A 72 -10.92 -25.25 3.82
N PHE A 73 -10.19 -24.65 2.87
CA PHE A 73 -10.71 -23.58 2.03
C PHE A 73 -11.17 -24.14 0.70
N VAL A 74 -12.42 -23.86 0.33
CA VAL A 74 -13.01 -24.28 -0.94
C VAL A 74 -13.32 -23.05 -1.80
N ARG A 75 -13.10 -23.19 -3.10
CA ARG A 75 -13.43 -22.15 -4.08
C ARG A 75 -14.93 -21.97 -4.15
N ILE A 76 -15.37 -20.70 -4.14
CA ILE A 76 -16.77 -20.30 -4.38
C ILE A 76 -16.82 -19.23 -5.47
N SER A 77 -18.00 -18.95 -6.01
CA SER A 77 -18.19 -17.85 -6.95
C SER A 77 -18.24 -16.51 -6.24
N TRP A 78 -17.92 -15.43 -6.97
CA TRP A 78 -18.10 -14.07 -6.47
C TRP A 78 -19.56 -13.78 -6.08
N LYS A 79 -20.51 -14.27 -6.87
CA LYS A 79 -21.95 -14.13 -6.57
C LYS A 79 -22.30 -14.73 -5.21
N GLN A 80 -21.85 -15.95 -4.97
CA GLN A 80 -22.07 -16.64 -3.69
C GLN A 80 -21.37 -15.89 -2.53
N ALA A 81 -20.11 -15.48 -2.70
CA ALA A 81 -19.37 -14.78 -1.67
C ALA A 81 -20.07 -13.48 -1.26
N LEU A 82 -20.46 -12.67 -2.24
CA LEU A 82 -21.11 -11.38 -1.99
C LEU A 82 -22.49 -11.54 -1.37
N GLN A 83 -23.27 -12.57 -1.79
CA GLN A 83 -24.56 -12.88 -1.20
C GLN A 83 -24.42 -13.27 0.27
N GLU A 84 -23.58 -14.27 0.58
CA GLU A 84 -23.39 -14.73 1.96
C GLU A 84 -22.85 -13.64 2.89
N ILE A 85 -21.90 -12.81 2.41
CA ILE A 85 -21.39 -11.66 3.16
C ILE A 85 -22.51 -10.64 3.42
N GLY A 86 -23.32 -10.33 2.40
CA GLY A 86 -24.42 -9.37 2.51
C GLY A 86 -25.51 -9.84 3.50
N GLU A 87 -25.86 -11.11 3.47
CA GLU A 87 -26.80 -11.72 4.41
C GLU A 87 -26.26 -11.66 5.85
N LYS A 88 -24.99 -12.01 6.03
CA LYS A 88 -24.34 -11.95 7.35
C LYS A 88 -24.21 -10.53 7.91
N VAL A 89 -23.94 -9.56 7.06
CA VAL A 89 -23.92 -8.15 7.45
C VAL A 89 -25.30 -7.69 7.92
N LYS A 90 -26.38 -8.06 7.21
CA LYS A 90 -27.77 -7.74 7.60
C LYS A 90 -28.12 -8.36 8.95
N GLU A 91 -27.79 -9.64 9.14
CA GLU A 91 -28.03 -10.37 10.39
C GLU A 91 -27.34 -9.68 11.58
N ILE A 92 -26.03 -9.38 11.45
CA ILE A 92 -25.25 -8.75 12.51
C ILE A 92 -25.81 -7.34 12.83
N LYS A 93 -26.14 -6.57 11.79
CA LYS A 93 -26.71 -5.22 11.94
C LYS A 93 -28.03 -5.23 12.66
N ALA A 94 -28.89 -6.21 12.37
CA ALA A 94 -30.18 -6.37 13.05
C ALA A 94 -30.01 -6.80 14.51
N LYS A 95 -29.06 -7.70 14.79
CA LYS A 95 -28.85 -8.27 16.13
C LYS A 95 -28.10 -7.34 17.08
N TYR A 96 -27.08 -6.62 16.61
CA TYR A 96 -26.14 -5.93 17.49
C TYR A 96 -26.06 -4.41 17.26
N SER A 97 -26.41 -3.88 16.16
CA SER A 97 -26.26 -2.48 15.71
C SER A 97 -25.05 -2.23 14.79
N PRO A 98 -25.00 -1.06 14.13
CA PRO A 98 -23.85 -0.67 13.31
C PRO A 98 -22.51 -0.58 14.03
N LYS A 99 -22.51 -0.41 15.37
CA LYS A 99 -21.29 -0.38 16.18
C LYS A 99 -20.55 -1.72 16.25
N ALA A 100 -21.19 -2.83 15.85
CA ALA A 100 -20.56 -4.13 15.77
C ALA A 100 -19.56 -4.27 14.59
N PHE A 101 -19.52 -3.30 13.67
CA PHE A 101 -18.62 -3.33 12.53
C PHE A 101 -17.43 -2.41 12.74
N GLY A 102 -16.24 -2.95 12.54
CA GLY A 102 -15.02 -2.20 12.37
C GLY A 102 -14.50 -2.37 10.95
N VAL A 103 -13.98 -1.29 10.35
CA VAL A 103 -13.33 -1.33 9.05
C VAL A 103 -11.85 -1.09 9.25
N TYR A 104 -11.03 -2.04 8.81
CA TYR A 104 -9.58 -1.90 8.79
C TYR A 104 -9.13 -1.74 7.34
N GLY A 105 -8.62 -0.58 7.02
CA GLY A 105 -8.13 -0.24 5.69
C GLY A 105 -6.63 -0.11 5.64
N VAL A 106 -6.05 -0.54 4.52
CA VAL A 106 -4.65 -0.27 4.25
C VAL A 106 -4.48 1.22 4.00
N GLY A 107 -3.50 1.81 4.67
CA GLY A 107 -3.21 3.23 4.54
C GLY A 107 -2.75 3.63 3.14
N LEU A 108 -2.62 4.90 2.97
CA LEU A 108 -2.25 5.73 1.81
C LEU A 108 -1.21 5.15 0.82
N ALA A 109 -0.54 4.07 1.18
CA ALA A 109 0.67 3.69 0.49
C ALA A 109 0.46 2.77 -0.70
N VAL A 110 -0.57 1.92 -0.68
CA VAL A 110 -0.57 0.76 -1.58
C VAL A 110 -1.67 0.86 -2.61
N ASP A 111 -2.82 1.37 -2.21
CA ASP A 111 -3.97 1.40 -3.08
C ASP A 111 -4.95 2.49 -2.62
N GLN A 112 -4.83 3.66 -3.20
CA GLN A 112 -5.79 4.72 -2.92
C GLN A 112 -7.19 4.38 -3.47
N VAL A 113 -7.27 3.51 -4.47
CA VAL A 113 -8.53 3.11 -5.09
C VAL A 113 -9.45 2.36 -4.12
N PRO A 114 -9.01 1.36 -3.33
CA PRO A 114 -9.86 0.73 -2.31
C PRO A 114 -10.14 1.61 -1.08
N MET A 115 -9.35 2.63 -0.81
CA MET A 115 -9.54 3.44 0.39
C MET A 115 -10.85 4.21 0.37
N PHE A 116 -11.23 4.81 -0.76
CA PHE A 116 -12.49 5.55 -0.90
C PHE A 116 -13.71 4.62 -0.81
N PRO A 117 -13.81 3.53 -1.59
CA PRO A 117 -14.89 2.57 -1.45
C PRO A 117 -15.02 1.99 -0.03
N LEU A 118 -13.90 1.79 0.67
CA LEU A 118 -13.92 1.28 2.03
C LEU A 118 -14.55 2.28 3.02
N GLN A 119 -14.26 3.57 2.88
CA GLN A 119 -14.91 4.60 3.70
C GLN A 119 -16.39 4.73 3.38
N ASP A 120 -16.78 4.63 2.13
CA ASP A 120 -18.19 4.65 1.73
C ASP A 120 -18.92 3.40 2.21
N PHE A 121 -18.29 2.23 2.12
CA PHE A 121 -18.83 1.00 2.71
C PHE A 121 -19.04 1.15 4.23
N ARG A 122 -18.09 1.73 4.94
CA ARG A 122 -18.23 2.03 6.38
C ARG A 122 -19.44 2.94 6.67
N LYS A 123 -19.62 4.00 5.86
CA LYS A 123 -20.78 4.89 5.98
C LYS A 123 -22.10 4.16 5.73
N LEU A 124 -22.15 3.30 4.70
CA LEU A 124 -23.32 2.46 4.40
C LEU A 124 -23.65 1.48 5.54
N LEU A 125 -22.65 0.95 6.21
CA LEU A 125 -22.84 0.16 7.42
C LEU A 125 -23.41 0.98 8.59
N GLY A 126 -23.20 2.30 8.59
CA GLY A 126 -23.48 3.19 9.71
C GLY A 126 -22.47 3.07 10.84
N SER A 127 -21.29 2.51 10.57
CA SER A 127 -20.23 2.35 11.56
C SER A 127 -19.34 3.61 11.61
N GLN A 128 -18.91 3.98 12.81
CA GLN A 128 -17.91 5.01 13.04
C GLN A 128 -16.48 4.45 13.22
N TRP A 129 -16.33 3.14 13.31
CA TRP A 129 -15.05 2.50 13.57
C TRP A 129 -14.24 2.30 12.30
N ALA A 130 -13.18 3.09 12.14
CA ALA A 130 -12.22 2.96 11.07
C ALA A 130 -10.82 2.90 11.63
N PHE A 131 -10.08 1.89 11.24
CA PHE A 131 -8.71 1.65 11.68
C PHE A 131 -7.78 1.56 10.48
N ASN A 132 -6.57 2.03 10.63
CA ASN A 132 -5.53 1.92 9.61
C ASN A 132 -4.14 1.93 10.27
N PRO A 133 -3.09 1.47 9.57
CA PRO A 133 -1.73 1.48 10.08
C PRO A 133 -1.21 2.87 10.46
N LEU A 134 -1.65 3.92 9.77
CA LEU A 134 -1.19 5.29 10.00
C LEU A 134 -1.50 5.78 11.43
N SER A 135 -2.57 5.26 12.04
CA SER A 135 -2.91 5.60 13.43
C SER A 135 -1.89 5.11 14.46
N VAL A 136 -1.00 4.22 14.08
CA VAL A 136 0.09 3.69 14.93
C VAL A 136 1.45 4.13 14.39
N GLU A 137 1.63 4.12 13.08
CA GLU A 137 2.90 4.35 12.41
C GLU A 137 3.22 5.84 12.24
N PHE A 138 2.24 6.64 11.81
CA PHE A 138 2.45 8.03 11.37
C PHE A 138 1.97 9.10 12.37
N VAL A 139 1.38 8.71 13.49
CA VAL A 139 0.88 9.66 14.48
C VAL A 139 1.99 10.54 15.03
N SER A 140 3.14 9.96 15.36
CA SER A 140 4.26 10.71 15.94
C SER A 140 4.82 11.79 15.00
N PRO A 141 5.14 11.50 13.72
CA PRO A 141 5.54 12.53 12.76
C PRO A 141 4.49 13.62 12.56
N TRP A 142 3.22 13.27 12.47
CA TRP A 142 2.15 14.26 12.31
C TRP A 142 1.96 15.12 13.54
N TRP A 143 2.04 14.52 14.75
CA TRP A 143 1.94 15.26 15.99
C TRP A 143 3.13 16.22 16.15
N ALA A 144 4.36 15.76 15.90
CA ALA A 144 5.55 16.60 15.92
C ALA A 144 5.45 17.74 14.89
N GLY A 145 5.01 17.43 13.65
CA GLY A 145 4.78 18.43 12.62
C GLY A 145 3.77 19.49 13.05
N GLY A 146 2.67 19.08 13.69
CA GLY A 146 1.68 19.97 14.25
C GLY A 146 2.23 20.92 15.32
N LYS A 147 3.14 20.43 16.16
CA LYS A 147 3.80 21.23 17.21
C LYS A 147 4.85 22.19 16.66
N ILE A 148 5.63 21.77 15.67
CA ILE A 148 6.74 22.56 15.11
C ILE A 148 6.25 23.53 14.05
N LEU A 149 5.35 23.09 13.15
CA LEU A 149 4.91 23.84 11.97
C LEU A 149 3.50 24.43 12.08
N GLY A 150 2.80 24.19 13.20
CA GLY A 150 1.42 24.63 13.38
C GLY A 150 0.38 23.86 12.57
N ARG A 151 0.78 22.80 11.84
CA ARG A 151 -0.13 21.94 11.07
C ARG A 151 0.39 20.51 10.97
N GLN A 152 -0.51 19.54 10.98
CA GLN A 152 -0.15 18.12 11.00
C GLN A 152 0.20 17.53 9.63
N PHE A 153 -0.15 18.19 8.55
CA PHE A 153 0.08 17.73 7.20
C PHE A 153 0.67 18.84 6.32
N PRO A 154 1.69 18.59 5.52
CA PRO A 154 2.39 17.32 5.23
C PRO A 154 3.31 16.86 6.36
N PRO A 155 3.68 15.55 6.38
CA PRO A 155 4.70 15.06 7.32
C PRO A 155 6.03 15.78 7.10
N ILE A 156 6.80 15.94 8.18
CA ILE A 156 8.15 16.49 8.09
C ILE A 156 9.07 15.39 7.57
N GLU A 157 9.77 15.66 6.47
CA GLU A 157 10.83 14.81 5.95
C GLU A 157 12.14 15.59 5.97
N GLY A 158 13.26 14.90 6.24
CA GLY A 158 14.58 15.51 6.23
C GLY A 158 15.02 15.82 4.79
N ASP A 159 15.57 17.01 4.58
CA ASP A 159 16.22 17.37 3.31
C ASP A 159 17.68 16.93 3.32
N ALA A 160 17.93 15.74 2.76
CA ALA A 160 19.28 15.18 2.72
C ALA A 160 20.23 15.91 1.75
N PHE A 161 19.70 16.67 0.80
CA PHE A 161 20.54 17.43 -0.16
C PHE A 161 20.89 18.83 0.33
N GLY A 162 19.97 19.47 1.06
CA GLY A 162 20.17 20.81 1.59
C GLY A 162 20.84 20.84 2.97
N SER A 163 21.07 19.67 3.60
CA SER A 163 21.66 19.58 4.93
C SER A 163 23.17 19.40 4.86
N GLU A 164 23.93 20.12 5.69
CA GLU A 164 25.35 19.88 5.88
C GLU A 164 25.64 18.59 6.66
N VAL A 165 24.71 18.22 7.55
CA VAL A 165 24.77 16.98 8.33
C VAL A 165 23.40 16.31 8.29
N PHE A 166 23.37 15.04 7.92
CA PHE A 166 22.15 14.24 7.88
C PHE A 166 22.27 13.03 8.80
N ILE A 167 21.44 12.99 9.84
CA ILE A 167 21.46 11.93 10.84
C ILE A 167 20.37 10.89 10.50
N CYS A 168 20.80 9.66 10.17
CA CYS A 168 19.91 8.52 10.03
C CYS A 168 19.77 7.78 11.36
N TRP A 169 18.66 7.98 12.07
CA TRP A 169 18.41 7.32 13.34
C TRP A 169 17.30 6.29 13.22
N GLY A 170 17.63 5.01 13.37
CA GLY A 170 16.67 3.91 13.22
C GLY A 170 16.14 3.72 11.80
N ALA A 171 16.73 4.36 10.81
CA ALA A 171 16.34 4.31 9.41
C ALA A 171 17.46 3.72 8.54
N ASN A 172 17.11 2.81 7.63
CA ASN A 172 18.03 2.29 6.62
C ASN A 172 17.56 2.65 5.22
N THR A 173 17.84 3.88 4.81
CA THR A 173 17.43 4.43 3.51
C THR A 173 18.12 3.77 2.31
N TYR A 174 19.22 3.03 2.56
CA TYR A 174 19.89 2.23 1.51
C TYR A 174 19.11 0.97 1.13
N VAL A 175 18.35 0.41 2.06
CA VAL A 175 17.67 -0.87 1.87
C VAL A 175 16.19 -0.68 1.62
N SER A 176 15.55 0.19 2.39
CA SER A 176 14.10 0.37 2.39
C SER A 176 13.72 1.83 2.32
N HIS A 177 12.64 2.09 1.59
CA HIS A 177 12.08 3.41 1.33
C HIS A 177 13.07 4.38 0.64
N ASN A 178 12.55 5.25 -0.19
CA ASN A 178 13.34 6.32 -0.82
C ASN A 178 12.89 7.68 -0.26
N VAL A 179 12.77 7.73 1.06
CA VAL A 179 12.28 8.92 1.77
C VAL A 179 13.34 10.02 1.67
N GLY A 180 12.91 11.20 1.20
CA GLY A 180 13.77 12.37 1.10
C GLY A 180 15.00 12.19 0.19
N ASN A 181 15.03 11.14 -0.64
CA ASN A 181 16.19 10.83 -1.50
C ASN A 181 17.53 10.71 -0.74
N ALA A 182 17.48 10.46 0.55
CA ALA A 182 18.63 10.41 1.43
C ALA A 182 19.74 9.48 0.92
N ARG A 183 19.36 8.39 0.25
CA ARG A 183 20.31 7.45 -0.35
C ARG A 183 21.24 8.10 -1.39
N LEU A 184 20.78 9.09 -2.13
CA LEU A 184 21.57 9.77 -3.15
C LEU A 184 22.49 10.82 -2.55
N ALA A 185 22.09 11.38 -1.41
CA ALA A 185 22.90 12.37 -0.68
C ALA A 185 23.99 11.71 0.19
N ILE A 186 23.76 10.48 0.64
CA ILE A 186 24.74 9.72 1.41
C ILE A 186 25.68 9.01 0.42
N LYS A 187 26.85 9.56 0.22
CA LYS A 187 27.93 8.98 -0.60
C LYS A 187 28.92 8.23 0.28
#